data_3f163bfb5feec3d7cd9012d5c9a6b4a4
#
_entry.id   3f163bfb5feec3d7cd9012d5c9a6b4a4
#
_cell.length_a   1.000
_cell.length_b   1.000
_cell.length_c   1.000
_cell.angle_alpha   90.00
_cell.angle_beta   90.00
_cell.angle_gamma   90.00
#
_symmetry.space_group_name_H-M   'P 1'
#
loop_
_entity.id
_entity.type
_entity.pdbx_description
1 polymer ?
#
loop_
_entity_poly.entity_id
_entity_poly.type
_entity_poly.pdbx_seq_one_letter_code
_entity_poly.pdbx_strand_id
1 'polypeptide(L)'
;PYASGSCGLYNFHCICGAFAPIPDASWHTFVDACLAEAPVTGECTAWASGNNYGTMPNWDTSLVTDMSGHYKGFSDKSTFNGDISKWNTGKVTNMFSMFRDASAFNQDIGSWNTAQVTSMNSMFRDASAFNQNIGSWNTAQVTTMGSMFQYASAFNQDIGSWNTAQVTAMNYMFFVASAFNQAIGDWNTAQVTDMRDMFSSASAFNQAIGSWNTEKVTNMAYMFFSAFAFNQDIGSWNTAQVTTMGYMFSYASAFNQDISLWTGSAATSAQTNMFLDASAFQEKYTCGTSGPASSCNVIESTWIAPSPPPPSPPSPPPPPLTPIPSASWHDFVFLCLEEAPKTGECTDWASGNNYGTMPNWDTSLVEDMSGY
;
A
#
# COMPACT_ATOMS: atom_id res chain seq x y z
N PRO A 1 22.86 -21.38 -27.39
CA PRO A 1 23.68 -22.41 -26.86
C PRO A 1 22.79 -23.41 -26.17
N TYR A 2 22.69 -24.59 -26.74
CA TYR A 2 21.81 -25.65 -26.27
C TYR A 2 22.23 -26.11 -24.89
N ALA A 3 21.30 -26.06 -23.93
CA ALA A 3 21.49 -26.73 -22.64
C ALA A 3 21.50 -28.25 -22.88
N SER A 4 22.53 -28.90 -22.37
CA SER A 4 22.75 -30.35 -22.47
C SER A 4 21.57 -31.08 -21.79
N GLY A 5 20.69 -31.67 -22.63
CA GLY A 5 19.61 -32.51 -22.16
C GLY A 5 20.17 -33.74 -21.44
N SER A 6 19.69 -34.00 -20.22
CA SER A 6 19.91 -35.28 -19.54
C SER A 6 19.20 -36.38 -20.33
N CYS A 7 19.97 -37.34 -20.89
CA CYS A 7 19.40 -38.53 -21.50
C CYS A 7 18.76 -39.42 -20.43
N GLY A 8 17.42 -39.46 -20.41
CA GLY A 8 16.68 -40.49 -19.66
C GLY A 8 16.68 -41.81 -20.43
N LEU A 9 17.03 -42.93 -19.74
CA LEU A 9 16.94 -44.27 -20.32
C LEU A 9 15.46 -44.72 -20.33
N TYR A 10 14.85 -44.67 -21.53
CA TYR A 10 13.59 -45.37 -21.78
C TYR A 10 13.84 -46.49 -22.82
N ASN A 11 13.59 -47.72 -22.42
CA ASN A 11 13.63 -48.92 -23.28
C ASN A 11 14.87 -49.06 -24.20
N PHE A 12 16.09 -49.00 -23.60
CA PHE A 12 17.37 -49.24 -24.31
C PHE A 12 17.66 -48.33 -25.52
N HIS A 13 16.93 -47.26 -25.75
CA HIS A 13 17.26 -46.24 -26.73
C HIS A 13 17.46 -44.89 -26.06
N CYS A 14 18.67 -44.33 -26.19
CA CYS A 14 18.92 -42.91 -25.88
C CYS A 14 18.27 -42.08 -26.97
N ILE A 15 17.04 -41.60 -26.76
CA ILE A 15 16.44 -40.62 -27.67
C ILE A 15 16.86 -39.24 -27.15
N CYS A 16 17.94 -38.69 -27.74
CA CYS A 16 18.29 -37.27 -27.61
C CYS A 16 17.39 -36.44 -28.53
N GLY A 17 16.08 -36.59 -28.42
CA GLY A 17 15.11 -35.78 -29.14
C GLY A 17 14.50 -34.73 -28.18
N ALA A 18 14.32 -33.51 -28.64
CA ALA A 18 13.50 -32.54 -27.89
C ALA A 18 12.10 -33.11 -27.74
N PHE A 19 11.48 -32.93 -26.57
CA PHE A 19 10.08 -33.26 -26.37
C PHE A 19 9.22 -32.51 -27.39
N ALA A 20 8.10 -33.10 -27.79
CA ALA A 20 7.13 -32.42 -28.64
C ALA A 20 6.52 -31.23 -27.91
N PRO A 21 6.27 -30.11 -28.58
CA PRO A 21 5.58 -28.99 -27.93
C PRO A 21 4.14 -29.37 -27.59
N ILE A 22 3.67 -28.91 -26.45
CA ILE A 22 2.31 -29.11 -25.97
C ILE A 22 1.31 -28.45 -26.95
N PRO A 23 0.39 -29.19 -27.57
CA PRO A 23 -0.64 -28.57 -28.40
C PRO A 23 -1.59 -27.69 -27.57
N ASP A 24 -1.86 -26.48 -28.07
CA ASP A 24 -2.74 -25.51 -27.39
C ASP A 24 -4.09 -26.12 -27.01
N ALA A 25 -4.74 -26.80 -27.93
CA ALA A 25 -6.04 -27.46 -27.70
C ALA A 25 -6.01 -28.57 -26.61
N SER A 26 -4.83 -29.12 -26.31
CA SER A 26 -4.66 -30.20 -25.32
C SER A 26 -4.17 -29.69 -23.96
N TRP A 27 -3.82 -28.43 -23.84
CA TRP A 27 -3.19 -27.84 -22.66
C TRP A 27 -3.87 -28.24 -21.34
N HIS A 28 -5.15 -27.90 -21.20
CA HIS A 28 -5.90 -28.17 -19.96
C HIS A 28 -6.01 -29.66 -19.65
N THR A 29 -6.30 -30.47 -20.67
CA THR A 29 -6.41 -31.93 -20.51
C THR A 29 -5.09 -32.55 -20.03
N PHE A 30 -3.95 -32.08 -20.56
CA PHE A 30 -2.63 -32.58 -20.17
C PHE A 30 -2.24 -32.12 -18.77
N VAL A 31 -2.53 -30.86 -18.39
CA VAL A 31 -2.35 -30.38 -17.02
C VAL A 31 -3.18 -31.22 -16.05
N ASP A 32 -4.46 -31.44 -16.30
CA ASP A 32 -5.32 -32.21 -15.42
C ASP A 32 -4.87 -33.68 -15.31
N ALA A 33 -4.47 -34.31 -16.40
CA ALA A 33 -3.98 -35.69 -16.40
C ALA A 33 -2.66 -35.84 -15.63
N CYS A 34 -1.73 -34.89 -15.81
CA CYS A 34 -0.47 -34.87 -15.10
C CYS A 34 -0.66 -34.62 -13.60
N LEU A 35 -1.50 -33.66 -13.22
CA LEU A 35 -1.77 -33.34 -11.81
C LEU A 35 -2.65 -34.39 -11.11
N ALA A 36 -3.39 -35.23 -11.84
CA ALA A 36 -4.05 -36.39 -11.26
C ALA A 36 -3.03 -37.43 -10.72
N GLU A 37 -1.85 -37.54 -11.37
CA GLU A 37 -0.75 -38.42 -10.93
C GLU A 37 0.15 -37.72 -9.88
N ALA A 38 0.57 -36.48 -10.15
CA ALA A 38 1.55 -35.75 -9.36
C ALA A 38 1.04 -34.35 -8.97
N PRO A 39 0.05 -34.26 -8.05
CA PRO A 39 -0.68 -33.02 -7.76
C PRO A 39 0.19 -31.90 -7.15
N VAL A 40 1.34 -32.24 -6.53
CA VAL A 40 2.22 -31.28 -5.87
C VAL A 40 3.29 -30.73 -6.79
N THR A 41 3.96 -31.64 -7.54
CA THR A 41 5.17 -31.30 -8.30
C THR A 41 4.97 -31.23 -9.81
N GLY A 42 3.95 -31.89 -10.34
CA GLY A 42 3.78 -32.09 -11.77
C GLY A 42 4.80 -33.09 -12.38
N GLU A 43 5.58 -33.82 -11.58
CA GLU A 43 6.53 -34.86 -12.06
C GLU A 43 5.78 -36.16 -12.41
N CYS A 44 4.81 -36.06 -13.30
CA CYS A 44 3.90 -37.12 -13.75
C CYS A 44 4.62 -38.12 -14.67
N THR A 45 5.49 -38.95 -14.11
CA THR A 45 6.40 -39.84 -14.84
C THR A 45 5.67 -40.95 -15.60
N ALA A 46 4.59 -41.52 -15.05
CA ALA A 46 3.80 -42.53 -15.71
C ALA A 46 3.05 -41.94 -16.93
N TRP A 47 2.44 -40.76 -16.75
CA TRP A 47 1.82 -40.01 -17.85
C TRP A 47 2.85 -39.67 -18.95
N ALA A 48 4.02 -39.15 -18.55
CA ALA A 48 5.09 -38.78 -19.47
C ALA A 48 5.65 -40.01 -20.27
N SER A 49 5.68 -41.20 -19.63
CA SER A 49 6.17 -42.41 -20.31
C SER A 49 5.30 -42.87 -21.48
N GLY A 50 3.99 -42.53 -21.43
CA GLY A 50 3.04 -42.81 -22.52
C GLY A 50 2.95 -41.72 -23.59
N ASN A 51 3.65 -40.59 -23.40
CA ASN A 51 3.53 -39.39 -24.22
C ASN A 51 4.93 -38.82 -24.55
N ASN A 52 5.09 -38.19 -25.68
CA ASN A 52 6.38 -37.60 -26.11
C ASN A 52 6.51 -36.13 -25.67
N TYR A 53 5.95 -35.77 -24.49
CA TYR A 53 5.95 -34.38 -23.98
C TYR A 53 6.84 -34.17 -22.75
N GLY A 54 7.29 -35.27 -22.10
CA GLY A 54 8.03 -35.21 -20.85
C GLY A 54 7.16 -34.90 -19.63
N THR A 55 7.78 -34.72 -18.46
CA THR A 55 7.12 -34.28 -17.24
C THR A 55 6.79 -32.79 -17.30
N MET A 56 5.78 -32.34 -16.55
CA MET A 56 5.27 -30.95 -16.62
C MET A 56 6.37 -29.88 -16.44
N PRO A 57 7.36 -30.00 -15.53
CA PRO A 57 8.46 -29.04 -15.44
C PRO A 57 9.30 -28.89 -16.71
N ASN A 58 9.26 -29.88 -17.58
CA ASN A 58 10.06 -29.94 -18.83
C ASN A 58 9.22 -29.74 -20.09
N TRP A 59 7.95 -29.40 -19.99
CA TRP A 59 7.10 -29.20 -21.15
C TRP A 59 7.58 -28.06 -22.04
N ASP A 60 7.60 -28.27 -23.35
CA ASP A 60 7.67 -27.20 -24.32
C ASP A 60 6.30 -26.58 -24.52
N THR A 61 6.09 -25.41 -23.95
CA THR A 61 4.81 -24.67 -23.97
C THR A 61 4.76 -23.62 -25.09
N SER A 62 5.69 -23.67 -26.04
CA SER A 62 5.86 -22.68 -27.13
C SER A 62 4.67 -22.53 -28.08
N LEU A 63 3.73 -23.48 -28.06
CA LEU A 63 2.50 -23.41 -28.86
C LEU A 63 1.27 -23.00 -28.03
N VAL A 64 1.36 -22.91 -26.70
CA VAL A 64 0.24 -22.61 -25.85
C VAL A 64 -0.08 -21.11 -25.92
N THR A 65 -1.34 -20.79 -26.17
CA THR A 65 -1.85 -19.42 -26.26
C THR A 65 -2.86 -19.09 -25.15
N ASP A 66 -3.52 -20.10 -24.60
CA ASP A 66 -4.50 -19.96 -23.52
C ASP A 66 -4.11 -20.83 -22.31
N MET A 67 -3.65 -20.17 -21.23
CA MET A 67 -3.33 -20.81 -19.95
C MET A 67 -4.40 -20.52 -18.88
N SER A 68 -5.58 -20.05 -19.27
CA SER A 68 -6.66 -19.74 -18.35
C SER A 68 -7.10 -20.95 -17.52
N GLY A 69 -7.46 -20.72 -16.25
CA GLY A 69 -7.69 -21.79 -15.29
C GLY A 69 -9.15 -22.04 -14.87
N HIS A 70 -10.14 -21.36 -15.43
CA HIS A 70 -11.52 -21.42 -14.92
C HIS A 70 -12.05 -22.87 -14.78
N TYR A 71 -11.95 -23.45 -13.57
CA TYR A 71 -12.23 -24.85 -13.22
C TYR A 71 -11.42 -25.89 -14.03
N LYS A 72 -10.25 -25.53 -14.52
CA LYS A 72 -9.36 -26.34 -15.34
C LYS A 72 -7.90 -26.06 -15.01
N GLY A 73 -7.00 -26.93 -15.43
CA GLY A 73 -5.58 -26.72 -15.29
C GLY A 73 -5.15 -26.56 -13.82
N PHE A 74 -4.53 -25.44 -13.47
CA PHE A 74 -4.06 -25.20 -12.10
C PHE A 74 -5.09 -24.58 -11.17
N SER A 75 -6.22 -24.13 -11.68
CA SER A 75 -7.33 -23.67 -10.83
C SER A 75 -7.79 -24.78 -9.90
N ASP A 76 -8.02 -24.43 -8.63
CA ASP A 76 -8.43 -25.35 -7.56
C ASP A 76 -7.38 -26.44 -7.20
N LYS A 77 -6.13 -26.31 -7.65
CA LYS A 77 -5.04 -27.24 -7.31
C LYS A 77 -4.28 -26.71 -6.07
N SER A 78 -4.92 -26.78 -4.92
CA SER A 78 -4.45 -26.15 -3.67
C SER A 78 -3.09 -26.64 -3.18
N THR A 79 -2.62 -27.81 -3.61
CA THR A 79 -1.32 -28.39 -3.22
C THR A 79 -0.23 -28.20 -4.26
N PHE A 80 -0.56 -27.70 -5.46
CA PHE A 80 0.41 -27.57 -6.54
C PHE A 80 1.48 -26.51 -6.22
N ASN A 81 2.75 -26.92 -6.32
CA ASN A 81 3.92 -26.05 -6.17
C ASN A 81 5.11 -26.57 -7.01
N GLY A 82 4.84 -27.09 -8.22
CA GLY A 82 5.85 -27.60 -9.12
C GLY A 82 6.63 -26.49 -9.85
N ASP A 83 7.88 -26.75 -10.15
CA ASP A 83 8.75 -25.83 -10.91
C ASP A 83 8.30 -25.75 -12.37
N ILE A 84 7.81 -24.60 -12.77
CA ILE A 84 7.36 -24.28 -14.13
C ILE A 84 8.10 -23.04 -14.67
N SER A 85 9.21 -22.67 -14.07
CA SER A 85 10.01 -21.49 -14.41
C SER A 85 10.54 -21.48 -15.84
N LYS A 86 10.73 -22.68 -16.44
CA LYS A 86 11.30 -22.87 -17.79
C LYS A 86 10.28 -22.77 -18.92
N TRP A 87 9.01 -22.60 -18.61
CA TRP A 87 7.98 -22.57 -19.65
C TRP A 87 8.14 -21.38 -20.59
N ASN A 88 7.95 -21.63 -21.88
CA ASN A 88 7.91 -20.60 -22.90
C ASN A 88 6.50 -20.01 -23.00
N THR A 89 6.28 -18.86 -22.39
CA THR A 89 4.98 -18.18 -22.37
C THR A 89 4.82 -17.10 -23.45
N GLY A 90 5.77 -17.03 -24.40
CA GLY A 90 5.83 -15.95 -25.38
C GLY A 90 4.64 -15.81 -26.34
N LYS A 91 3.77 -16.83 -26.43
CA LYS A 91 2.53 -16.80 -27.23
C LYS A 91 1.27 -16.73 -26.36
N VAL A 92 1.40 -16.78 -25.04
CA VAL A 92 0.24 -16.77 -24.14
C VAL A 92 -0.43 -15.40 -24.15
N THR A 93 -1.72 -15.40 -24.44
CA THR A 93 -2.56 -14.18 -24.46
C THR A 93 -3.53 -14.11 -23.29
N ASN A 94 -3.83 -15.26 -22.66
CA ASN A 94 -4.83 -15.35 -21.59
C ASN A 94 -4.29 -16.16 -20.41
N MET A 95 -4.24 -15.51 -19.23
CA MET A 95 -3.85 -16.12 -17.95
C MET A 95 -4.99 -15.98 -16.90
N PHE A 96 -6.24 -15.79 -17.35
CA PHE A 96 -7.40 -15.65 -16.47
C PHE A 96 -7.50 -16.84 -15.50
N SER A 97 -7.54 -16.56 -14.19
CA SER A 97 -7.68 -17.57 -13.13
C SER A 97 -6.65 -18.72 -13.15
N MET A 98 -5.47 -18.54 -13.76
CA MET A 98 -4.53 -19.64 -13.98
C MET A 98 -4.16 -20.37 -12.69
N PHE A 99 -3.87 -19.66 -11.61
CA PHE A 99 -3.50 -20.20 -10.29
C PHE A 99 -4.57 -19.87 -9.22
N ARG A 100 -5.80 -19.67 -9.64
CA ARG A 100 -6.89 -19.45 -8.71
C ARG A 100 -7.04 -20.64 -7.76
N ASP A 101 -7.17 -20.36 -6.46
CA ASP A 101 -7.27 -21.36 -5.38
C ASP A 101 -6.05 -22.31 -5.26
N ALA A 102 -4.93 -22.04 -5.98
CA ALA A 102 -3.66 -22.76 -5.85
C ALA A 102 -2.90 -22.25 -4.61
N SER A 103 -3.40 -22.52 -3.42
CA SER A 103 -2.98 -21.89 -2.17
C SER A 103 -1.52 -22.19 -1.77
N ALA A 104 -0.92 -23.31 -2.25
CA ALA A 104 0.48 -23.65 -2.01
C ALA A 104 1.45 -23.11 -3.08
N PHE A 105 0.93 -22.58 -4.20
CA PHE A 105 1.78 -22.17 -5.31
C PHE A 105 2.66 -20.97 -4.95
N ASN A 106 3.98 -21.14 -5.06
CA ASN A 106 4.97 -20.10 -4.81
C ASN A 106 6.27 -20.32 -5.59
N GLN A 107 6.20 -20.76 -6.85
CA GLN A 107 7.38 -20.95 -7.69
C GLN A 107 7.76 -19.68 -8.46
N ASP A 108 9.07 -19.53 -8.73
CA ASP A 108 9.60 -18.41 -9.51
C ASP A 108 9.10 -18.47 -10.97
N ILE A 109 8.32 -17.49 -11.34
CA ILE A 109 7.78 -17.30 -12.69
C ILE A 109 8.13 -15.90 -13.22
N GLY A 110 9.07 -15.21 -12.60
CA GLY A 110 9.51 -13.86 -12.96
C GLY A 110 10.12 -13.78 -14.38
N SER A 111 10.66 -14.89 -14.89
CA SER A 111 11.24 -14.98 -16.23
C SER A 111 10.20 -15.15 -17.36
N TRP A 112 8.92 -15.34 -17.05
CA TRP A 112 7.89 -15.53 -18.07
C TRP A 112 7.74 -14.30 -18.98
N ASN A 113 7.60 -14.56 -20.29
CA ASN A 113 7.28 -13.51 -21.25
C ASN A 113 5.77 -13.26 -21.29
N THR A 114 5.35 -12.12 -20.74
CA THR A 114 3.94 -11.73 -20.65
C THR A 114 3.52 -10.68 -21.69
N ALA A 115 4.38 -10.38 -22.65
CA ALA A 115 4.19 -9.27 -23.60
C ALA A 115 2.93 -9.38 -24.47
N GLN A 116 2.35 -10.58 -24.63
CA GLN A 116 1.12 -10.81 -25.40
C GLN A 116 -0.11 -10.99 -24.51
N VAL A 117 0.05 -11.01 -23.17
CA VAL A 117 -1.06 -11.28 -22.24
C VAL A 117 -2.00 -10.10 -22.18
N THR A 118 -3.28 -10.35 -22.40
CA THR A 118 -4.35 -9.34 -22.36
C THR A 118 -5.23 -9.45 -21.12
N SER A 119 -5.29 -10.63 -20.48
CA SER A 119 -6.08 -10.87 -19.28
C SER A 119 -5.27 -11.57 -18.20
N MET A 120 -5.22 -10.94 -17.01
CA MET A 120 -4.65 -11.49 -15.76
C MET A 120 -5.70 -11.50 -14.63
N ASN A 121 -6.98 -11.34 -14.97
CA ASN A 121 -8.04 -11.31 -13.97
C ASN A 121 -8.05 -12.60 -13.14
N SER A 122 -8.09 -12.47 -11.82
CA SER A 122 -8.12 -13.58 -10.85
C SER A 122 -6.92 -14.54 -10.91
N MET A 123 -5.80 -14.17 -11.55
CA MET A 123 -4.71 -15.11 -11.84
C MET A 123 -4.15 -15.77 -10.58
N PHE A 124 -4.01 -15.05 -9.48
CA PHE A 124 -3.53 -15.52 -8.17
C PHE A 124 -4.59 -15.39 -7.07
N ARG A 125 -5.86 -15.36 -7.46
CA ARG A 125 -6.95 -15.32 -6.46
C ARG A 125 -6.84 -16.53 -5.55
N ASP A 126 -6.90 -16.31 -4.22
CA ASP A 126 -6.77 -17.37 -3.20
C ASP A 126 -5.43 -18.15 -3.23
N ALA A 127 -4.41 -17.69 -3.99
CA ALA A 127 -3.05 -18.21 -3.96
C ALA A 127 -2.29 -17.63 -2.74
N SER A 128 -2.67 -18.04 -1.55
CA SER A 128 -2.29 -17.41 -0.28
C SER A 128 -0.79 -17.46 0.04
N ALA A 129 -0.03 -18.43 -0.52
CA ALA A 129 1.41 -18.53 -0.36
C ALA A 129 2.21 -17.75 -1.41
N PHE A 130 1.57 -17.28 -2.50
CA PHE A 130 2.29 -16.67 -3.61
C PHE A 130 2.93 -15.34 -3.22
N ASN A 131 4.27 -15.26 -3.36
CA ASN A 131 5.04 -14.04 -3.10
C ASN A 131 6.34 -13.98 -3.93
N GLN A 132 6.30 -14.39 -5.20
CA GLN A 132 7.47 -14.35 -6.08
C GLN A 132 7.55 -13.03 -6.85
N ASN A 133 8.80 -12.64 -7.20
CA ASN A 133 9.04 -11.41 -7.93
C ASN A 133 8.53 -11.51 -9.38
N ILE A 134 7.54 -10.70 -9.70
CA ILE A 134 6.92 -10.57 -11.02
C ILE A 134 6.97 -9.13 -11.55
N GLY A 135 7.78 -8.27 -10.93
CA GLY A 135 7.93 -6.86 -11.30
C GLY A 135 8.45 -6.65 -12.74
N SER A 136 9.18 -7.63 -13.29
CA SER A 136 9.70 -7.59 -14.65
C SER A 136 8.67 -7.91 -15.75
N TRP A 137 7.44 -8.32 -15.39
CA TRP A 137 6.43 -8.66 -16.38
C TRP A 137 6.03 -7.47 -17.25
N ASN A 138 5.90 -7.70 -18.54
CA ASN A 138 5.36 -6.70 -19.45
C ASN A 138 3.82 -6.75 -19.43
N THR A 139 3.20 -5.74 -18.84
CA THR A 139 1.75 -5.63 -18.69
C THR A 139 1.09 -4.67 -19.69
N ALA A 140 1.83 -4.19 -20.68
CA ALA A 140 1.38 -3.14 -21.60
C ALA A 140 0.11 -3.49 -22.42
N GLN A 141 -0.19 -4.78 -22.61
CA GLN A 141 -1.38 -5.24 -23.32
C GLN A 141 -2.52 -5.68 -22.38
N VAL A 142 -2.28 -5.69 -21.06
CA VAL A 142 -3.27 -6.17 -20.10
C VAL A 142 -4.42 -5.15 -19.96
N THR A 143 -5.64 -5.63 -20.15
CA THR A 143 -6.85 -4.81 -20.08
C THR A 143 -7.65 -5.05 -18.79
N THR A 144 -7.46 -6.20 -18.13
CA THR A 144 -8.18 -6.57 -16.91
C THR A 144 -7.26 -7.19 -15.86
N MET A 145 -7.30 -6.65 -14.63
CA MET A 145 -6.54 -7.12 -13.46
C MET A 145 -7.45 -7.34 -12.23
N GLY A 146 -8.75 -7.33 -12.43
CA GLY A 146 -9.69 -7.51 -11.31
C GLY A 146 -9.42 -8.81 -10.54
N SER A 147 -9.52 -8.78 -9.23
CA SER A 147 -9.29 -9.93 -8.34
C SER A 147 -7.93 -10.61 -8.48
N MET A 148 -6.94 -10.00 -9.14
CA MET A 148 -5.67 -10.70 -9.47
C MET A 148 -4.96 -11.26 -8.25
N PHE A 149 -4.94 -10.53 -7.13
CA PHE A 149 -4.34 -10.92 -5.86
C PHE A 149 -5.36 -11.01 -4.72
N GLN A 150 -6.63 -11.19 -5.06
CA GLN A 150 -7.70 -11.37 -4.07
C GLN A 150 -7.37 -12.56 -3.17
N TYR A 151 -7.33 -12.37 -1.83
CA TYR A 151 -6.92 -13.35 -0.82
C TYR A 151 -5.47 -13.87 -0.93
N ALA A 152 -4.62 -13.28 -1.77
CA ALA A 152 -3.19 -13.58 -1.82
C ALA A 152 -2.48 -12.93 -0.61
N SER A 153 -2.69 -13.48 0.56
CA SER A 153 -2.34 -12.83 1.84
C SER A 153 -0.84 -12.64 2.06
N ALA A 154 0.04 -13.45 1.40
CA ALA A 154 1.48 -13.30 1.49
C ALA A 154 2.07 -12.35 0.44
N PHE A 155 1.31 -11.96 -0.60
CA PHE A 155 1.85 -11.20 -1.72
C PHE A 155 2.24 -9.78 -1.31
N ASN A 156 3.53 -9.44 -1.50
CA ASN A 156 4.08 -8.11 -1.24
C ASN A 156 5.31 -7.80 -2.11
N GLN A 157 5.28 -8.15 -3.39
CA GLN A 157 6.38 -7.87 -4.32
C GLN A 157 6.18 -6.54 -5.05
N ASP A 158 7.31 -5.90 -5.42
CA ASP A 158 7.29 -4.65 -6.18
C ASP A 158 6.72 -4.86 -7.58
N ILE A 159 5.61 -4.19 -7.85
CA ILE A 159 4.90 -4.16 -9.13
C ILE A 159 4.66 -2.72 -9.61
N GLY A 160 5.35 -1.75 -9.00
CA GLY A 160 5.22 -0.33 -9.32
C GLY A 160 5.55 0.02 -10.77
N SER A 161 6.44 -0.75 -11.40
CA SER A 161 6.85 -0.57 -12.79
C SER A 161 5.85 -1.08 -13.85
N TRP A 162 4.75 -1.74 -13.45
CA TRP A 162 3.76 -2.26 -14.39
C TRP A 162 3.10 -1.16 -15.21
N ASN A 163 2.98 -1.38 -16.50
CA ASN A 163 2.22 -0.50 -17.38
C ASN A 163 0.72 -0.82 -17.30
N THR A 164 -0.04 0.04 -16.65
CA THR A 164 -1.49 -0.13 -16.43
C THR A 164 -2.35 0.72 -17.36
N ALA A 165 -1.76 1.34 -18.39
CA ALA A 165 -2.43 2.32 -19.25
C ALA A 165 -3.66 1.78 -20.02
N GLN A 166 -3.75 0.46 -20.23
CA GLN A 166 -4.88 -0.20 -20.90
C GLN A 166 -5.88 -0.82 -19.92
N VAL A 167 -5.58 -0.82 -18.60
CA VAL A 167 -6.43 -1.49 -17.60
C VAL A 167 -7.71 -0.69 -17.37
N THR A 168 -8.85 -1.38 -17.50
CA THR A 168 -10.18 -0.77 -17.34
C THR A 168 -10.86 -1.15 -16.02
N ALA A 169 -10.47 -2.26 -15.39
CA ALA A 169 -11.04 -2.74 -14.14
C ALA A 169 -9.94 -3.23 -13.17
N MET A 170 -10.01 -2.73 -11.92
CA MET A 170 -9.11 -3.11 -10.82
C MET A 170 -9.90 -3.54 -9.57
N ASN A 171 -11.20 -3.83 -9.75
CA ASN A 171 -12.07 -4.26 -8.65
C ASN A 171 -11.51 -5.51 -7.96
N TYR A 172 -11.54 -5.53 -6.62
CA TYR A 172 -11.05 -6.63 -5.77
C TYR A 172 -9.56 -6.97 -5.94
N MET A 173 -8.74 -6.17 -6.64
CA MET A 173 -7.39 -6.57 -7.03
C MET A 173 -6.53 -7.00 -5.84
N PHE A 174 -6.61 -6.32 -4.70
CA PHE A 174 -5.91 -6.61 -3.45
C PHE A 174 -6.86 -6.88 -2.28
N PHE A 175 -8.07 -7.35 -2.57
CA PHE A 175 -9.05 -7.69 -1.53
C PHE A 175 -8.48 -8.76 -0.59
N VAL A 176 -8.37 -8.45 0.73
CA VAL A 176 -7.75 -9.32 1.75
C VAL A 176 -6.28 -9.70 1.44
N ALA A 177 -5.58 -8.95 0.61
CA ALA A 177 -4.14 -9.09 0.43
C ALA A 177 -3.41 -8.39 1.60
N SER A 178 -3.44 -9.01 2.77
CA SER A 178 -3.11 -8.38 4.06
C SER A 178 -1.66 -7.91 4.20
N ALA A 179 -0.71 -8.53 3.46
CA ALA A 179 0.69 -8.13 3.47
C ALA A 179 1.05 -7.05 2.44
N PHE A 180 0.16 -6.79 1.46
CA PHE A 180 0.50 -5.91 0.33
C PHE A 180 0.67 -4.46 0.77
N ASN A 181 1.87 -3.89 0.52
CA ASN A 181 2.18 -2.49 0.81
C ASN A 181 3.28 -1.95 -0.13
N GLN A 182 3.21 -2.21 -1.43
CA GLN A 182 4.19 -1.73 -2.39
C GLN A 182 3.75 -0.44 -3.08
N ALA A 183 4.75 0.37 -3.51
CA ALA A 183 4.50 1.63 -4.18
C ALA A 183 3.88 1.41 -5.57
N ILE A 184 2.66 1.89 -5.74
CA ILE A 184 1.88 1.79 -6.98
C ILE A 184 1.33 3.15 -7.43
N GLY A 185 1.87 4.23 -6.88
CA GLY A 185 1.44 5.59 -7.20
C GLY A 185 1.65 6.00 -8.66
N ASP A 186 2.63 5.39 -9.34
CA ASP A 186 2.95 5.67 -10.75
C ASP A 186 2.05 4.93 -11.75
N TRP A 187 1.12 4.09 -11.29
CA TRP A 187 0.19 3.43 -12.18
C TRP A 187 -0.71 4.42 -12.93
N ASN A 188 -0.85 4.21 -14.22
CA ASN A 188 -1.78 4.97 -15.05
C ASN A 188 -3.21 4.41 -14.90
N THR A 189 -4.06 5.10 -14.17
CA THR A 189 -5.44 4.69 -13.89
C THR A 189 -6.48 5.39 -14.79
N ALA A 190 -6.05 6.14 -15.81
CA ALA A 190 -6.93 6.97 -16.62
C ALA A 190 -8.02 6.22 -17.40
N GLN A 191 -7.93 4.90 -17.56
CA GLN A 191 -8.96 4.08 -18.19
C GLN A 191 -9.78 3.26 -17.20
N VAL A 192 -9.44 3.28 -15.89
CA VAL A 192 -10.13 2.49 -14.88
C VAL A 192 -11.50 3.06 -14.58
N THR A 193 -12.52 2.22 -14.62
CA THR A 193 -13.91 2.57 -14.35
C THR A 193 -14.46 1.98 -13.06
N ASP A 194 -13.87 0.88 -12.56
CA ASP A 194 -14.30 0.19 -11.35
C ASP A 194 -13.11 -0.11 -10.42
N MET A 195 -13.17 0.47 -9.21
CA MET A 195 -12.19 0.28 -8.11
C MET A 195 -12.85 -0.33 -6.87
N ARG A 196 -14.04 -0.90 -7.02
CA ARG A 196 -14.79 -1.51 -5.92
C ARG A 196 -13.93 -2.55 -5.20
N ASP A 197 -13.93 -2.49 -3.85
CA ASP A 197 -13.22 -3.44 -2.98
C ASP A 197 -11.71 -3.57 -3.24
N MET A 198 -11.07 -2.65 -3.97
CA MET A 198 -9.69 -2.82 -4.44
C MET A 198 -8.69 -3.09 -3.31
N PHE A 199 -8.83 -2.42 -2.18
CA PHE A 199 -7.98 -2.57 -0.99
C PHE A 199 -8.78 -2.96 0.26
N SER A 200 -9.99 -3.49 0.07
CA SER A 200 -10.81 -3.93 1.19
C SER A 200 -10.07 -5.01 1.98
N SER A 201 -9.90 -4.79 3.28
CA SER A 201 -9.13 -5.64 4.20
C SER A 201 -7.64 -5.85 3.83
N ALA A 202 -7.07 -4.98 2.99
CA ALA A 202 -5.62 -4.90 2.77
C ALA A 202 -4.98 -4.15 3.96
N SER A 203 -4.85 -4.82 5.07
CA SER A 203 -4.58 -4.21 6.38
C SER A 203 -3.25 -3.47 6.51
N ALA A 204 -2.24 -3.85 5.70
CA ALA A 204 -0.92 -3.20 5.68
C ALA A 204 -0.82 -2.05 4.67
N PHE A 205 -1.77 -1.92 3.73
CA PHE A 205 -1.64 -0.98 2.62
C PHE A 205 -1.72 0.47 3.08
N ASN A 206 -0.64 1.25 2.81
CA ASN A 206 -0.57 2.68 3.11
C ASN A 206 0.38 3.42 2.14
N GLN A 207 0.29 3.16 0.84
CA GLN A 207 1.13 3.82 -0.16
C GLN A 207 0.44 5.00 -0.82
N ALA A 208 1.24 6.00 -1.23
CA ALA A 208 0.74 7.21 -1.89
C ALA A 208 0.09 6.86 -3.25
N ILE A 209 -1.19 7.17 -3.37
CA ILE A 209 -2.01 6.96 -4.57
C ILE A 209 -2.80 8.22 -4.97
N GLY A 210 -2.48 9.37 -4.39
CA GLY A 210 -3.15 10.65 -4.67
C GLY A 210 -2.98 11.13 -6.12
N SER A 211 -1.92 10.67 -6.81
CA SER A 211 -1.65 10.97 -8.22
C SER A 211 -2.55 10.23 -9.22
N TRP A 212 -3.34 9.24 -8.78
CA TRP A 212 -4.19 8.46 -9.67
C TRP A 212 -5.25 9.31 -10.36
N ASN A 213 -5.42 9.09 -11.66
CA ASN A 213 -6.53 9.70 -12.40
C ASN A 213 -7.80 8.90 -12.19
N THR A 214 -8.76 9.47 -11.46
CA THR A 214 -10.04 8.84 -11.11
C THR A 214 -11.23 9.37 -11.94
N GLU A 215 -10.97 10.16 -12.98
CA GLU A 215 -12.00 10.85 -13.76
C GLU A 215 -13.08 9.91 -14.34
N LYS A 216 -12.70 8.69 -14.72
CA LYS A 216 -13.63 7.68 -15.30
C LYS A 216 -14.20 6.71 -14.28
N VAL A 217 -13.77 6.78 -13.03
CA VAL A 217 -14.23 5.83 -12.01
C VAL A 217 -15.67 6.10 -11.64
N THR A 218 -16.50 5.06 -11.71
CA THR A 218 -17.92 5.12 -11.37
C THR A 218 -18.27 4.44 -10.07
N ASN A 219 -17.41 3.51 -9.59
CA ASN A 219 -17.66 2.70 -8.42
C ASN A 219 -16.42 2.64 -7.51
N MET A 220 -16.56 3.14 -6.28
CA MET A 220 -15.55 3.11 -5.21
C MET A 220 -16.09 2.46 -3.93
N ALA A 221 -17.22 1.72 -4.01
CA ALA A 221 -17.79 1.08 -2.83
C ALA A 221 -16.79 0.11 -2.20
N TYR A 222 -16.68 0.11 -0.86
CA TYR A 222 -15.80 -0.74 -0.07
C TYR A 222 -14.30 -0.60 -0.37
N MET A 223 -13.84 0.39 -1.15
CA MET A 223 -12.47 0.45 -1.66
C MET A 223 -11.40 0.32 -0.55
N PHE A 224 -11.63 0.90 0.61
CA PHE A 224 -10.74 0.85 1.79
C PHE A 224 -11.44 0.28 3.03
N PHE A 225 -12.47 -0.53 2.85
CA PHE A 225 -13.16 -1.19 3.98
C PHE A 225 -12.15 -1.99 4.81
N SER A 226 -12.08 -1.77 6.11
CA SER A 226 -11.12 -2.43 7.01
C SER A 226 -9.64 -2.32 6.58
N ALA A 227 -9.28 -1.30 5.80
CA ALA A 227 -7.88 -0.99 5.46
C ALA A 227 -7.25 -0.20 6.63
N PHE A 228 -6.92 -0.91 7.70
CA PHE A 228 -6.60 -0.32 9.01
C PHE A 228 -5.41 0.66 9.00
N ALA A 229 -4.41 0.46 8.11
CA ALA A 229 -3.24 1.31 8.02
C ALA A 229 -3.39 2.49 7.05
N PHE A 230 -4.42 2.47 6.18
CA PHE A 230 -4.51 3.44 5.08
C PHE A 230 -4.81 4.85 5.59
N ASN A 231 -3.90 5.80 5.28
CA ASN A 231 -4.04 7.21 5.62
C ASN A 231 -3.29 8.13 4.63
N GLN A 232 -3.40 7.88 3.33
CA GLN A 232 -2.75 8.72 2.32
C GLN A 232 -3.69 9.79 1.78
N ASP A 233 -3.11 10.94 1.38
CA ASP A 233 -3.85 12.03 0.78
C ASP A 233 -4.45 11.61 -0.58
N ILE A 234 -5.76 11.67 -0.66
CA ILE A 234 -6.58 11.39 -1.85
C ILE A 234 -7.59 12.51 -2.12
N GLY A 235 -7.43 13.66 -1.47
CA GLY A 235 -8.32 14.82 -1.60
C GLY A 235 -8.40 15.37 -3.02
N SER A 236 -7.35 15.18 -3.83
CA SER A 236 -7.28 15.62 -5.22
C SER A 236 -8.02 14.71 -6.22
N TRP A 237 -8.57 13.57 -5.80
CA TRP A 237 -9.27 12.66 -6.71
C TRP A 237 -10.51 13.31 -7.34
N ASN A 238 -10.67 13.13 -8.65
CA ASN A 238 -11.88 13.54 -9.35
C ASN A 238 -12.98 12.49 -9.15
N THR A 239 -13.97 12.82 -8.32
CA THR A 239 -15.09 11.92 -7.98
C THR A 239 -16.39 12.26 -8.73
N ALA A 240 -16.34 13.14 -9.71
CA ALA A 240 -17.55 13.67 -10.40
C ALA A 240 -18.41 12.56 -11.04
N GLN A 241 -17.80 11.47 -11.52
CA GLN A 241 -18.51 10.36 -12.15
C GLN A 241 -18.85 9.21 -11.17
N VAL A 242 -18.38 9.28 -9.92
CA VAL A 242 -18.63 8.22 -8.94
C VAL A 242 -20.09 8.22 -8.51
N THR A 243 -20.72 7.06 -8.62
CA THR A 243 -22.13 6.86 -8.27
C THR A 243 -22.33 6.18 -6.92
N THR A 244 -21.32 5.48 -6.41
CA THR A 244 -21.38 4.79 -5.11
C THR A 244 -20.05 4.79 -4.39
N MET A 245 -20.08 5.13 -3.09
CA MET A 245 -18.95 5.10 -2.13
C MET A 245 -19.38 4.40 -0.83
N GLY A 246 -20.45 3.60 -0.85
CA GLY A 246 -20.93 2.90 0.35
C GLY A 246 -19.81 2.08 0.99
N TYR A 247 -19.68 2.16 2.32
CA TYR A 247 -18.67 1.47 3.14
C TYR A 247 -17.22 1.77 2.77
N MET A 248 -16.92 2.82 1.98
CA MET A 248 -15.59 3.05 1.40
C MET A 248 -14.47 3.10 2.44
N PHE A 249 -14.70 3.73 3.59
CA PHE A 249 -13.75 3.84 4.70
C PHE A 249 -14.25 3.19 6.00
N SER A 250 -15.29 2.36 5.90
CA SER A 250 -15.80 1.67 7.09
C SER A 250 -14.71 0.81 7.72
N TYR A 251 -14.50 0.96 9.03
CA TYR A 251 -13.40 0.35 9.81
C TYR A 251 -11.97 0.74 9.38
N ALA A 252 -11.78 1.74 8.51
CA ALA A 252 -10.45 2.28 8.18
C ALA A 252 -9.95 3.19 9.32
N SER A 253 -9.50 2.59 10.40
CA SER A 253 -9.27 3.27 11.69
C SER A 253 -8.21 4.36 11.67
N ALA A 254 -7.22 4.29 10.75
CA ALA A 254 -6.18 5.31 10.61
C ALA A 254 -6.55 6.46 9.67
N PHE A 255 -7.56 6.27 8.80
CA PHE A 255 -7.89 7.26 7.78
C PHE A 255 -8.38 8.57 8.40
N ASN A 256 -7.73 9.70 8.05
CA ASN A 256 -8.11 11.03 8.54
C ASN A 256 -7.80 12.18 7.55
N GLN A 257 -7.81 11.90 6.23
CA GLN A 257 -7.49 12.89 5.21
C GLN A 257 -8.68 13.78 4.83
N ASP A 258 -8.36 14.97 4.33
CA ASP A 258 -9.37 15.92 3.84
C ASP A 258 -9.89 15.49 2.45
N ILE A 259 -11.18 15.24 2.37
CA ILE A 259 -11.90 14.87 1.16
C ILE A 259 -13.06 15.84 0.86
N SER A 260 -13.06 17.01 1.46
CA SER A 260 -14.12 18.03 1.29
C SER A 260 -14.23 18.57 -0.13
N LEU A 261 -13.16 18.45 -0.93
CA LEU A 261 -13.13 18.86 -2.33
C LEU A 261 -13.79 17.85 -3.29
N TRP A 262 -14.18 16.69 -2.81
CA TRP A 262 -14.84 15.68 -3.65
C TRP A 262 -16.21 16.17 -4.14
N THR A 263 -16.51 15.87 -5.40
CA THR A 263 -17.70 16.33 -6.11
C THR A 263 -18.50 15.16 -6.68
N GLY A 264 -19.63 15.45 -7.31
CA GLY A 264 -20.51 14.44 -7.91
C GLY A 264 -21.52 13.85 -6.94
N SER A 265 -22.40 13.00 -7.46
CA SER A 265 -23.60 12.54 -6.72
C SER A 265 -23.26 11.71 -5.48
N ALA A 266 -22.23 10.85 -5.53
CA ALA A 266 -21.84 10.05 -4.39
C ALA A 266 -21.14 10.88 -3.28
N ALA A 267 -20.37 11.91 -3.65
CA ALA A 267 -19.68 12.76 -2.67
C ALA A 267 -20.62 13.76 -2.00
N THR A 268 -21.71 14.17 -2.67
CA THR A 268 -22.67 15.18 -2.18
C THR A 268 -23.93 14.60 -1.56
N SER A 269 -24.08 13.27 -1.55
CA SER A 269 -25.19 12.57 -0.92
C SER A 269 -24.69 11.57 0.15
N ALA A 270 -25.56 11.25 1.10
CA ALA A 270 -25.23 10.24 2.12
C ALA A 270 -24.98 8.89 1.47
N GLN A 271 -23.88 8.23 1.88
CA GLN A 271 -23.48 6.91 1.43
C GLN A 271 -23.56 5.92 2.58
N THR A 272 -24.16 4.75 2.37
CA THR A 272 -24.35 3.76 3.44
C THR A 272 -23.05 3.49 4.17
N ASN A 273 -23.00 3.81 5.46
CA ASN A 273 -21.90 3.52 6.38
C ASN A 273 -20.48 3.86 5.84
N MET A 274 -20.36 4.93 5.04
CA MET A 274 -19.10 5.29 4.38
C MET A 274 -17.93 5.42 5.37
N PHE A 275 -18.20 5.93 6.60
CA PHE A 275 -17.22 6.18 7.65
C PHE A 275 -17.54 5.42 8.94
N LEU A 276 -18.31 4.33 8.88
CA LEU A 276 -18.62 3.54 10.08
C LEU A 276 -17.32 3.03 10.73
N ASP A 277 -17.11 3.36 12.01
CA ASP A 277 -15.92 2.99 12.77
C ASP A 277 -14.57 3.44 12.15
N ALA A 278 -14.58 4.47 11.30
CA ALA A 278 -13.38 5.18 10.86
C ALA A 278 -12.95 6.17 11.96
N SER A 279 -12.40 5.66 13.05
CA SER A 279 -12.25 6.40 14.31
C SER A 279 -11.44 7.69 14.17
N ALA A 280 -10.27 7.66 13.54
CA ALA A 280 -9.44 8.84 13.34
C ALA A 280 -10.11 9.91 12.46
N PHE A 281 -10.95 9.50 11.51
CA PHE A 281 -11.72 10.41 10.67
C PHE A 281 -12.85 11.06 11.47
N GLN A 282 -13.60 10.27 12.23
CA GLN A 282 -14.73 10.75 13.05
C GLN A 282 -14.28 11.64 14.22
N GLU A 283 -13.06 11.47 14.71
CA GLU A 283 -12.45 12.37 15.70
C GLU A 283 -12.08 13.73 15.12
N LYS A 284 -11.78 13.79 13.81
CA LYS A 284 -11.28 14.99 13.13
C LYS A 284 -12.38 15.76 12.38
N TYR A 285 -13.40 15.09 11.87
CA TYR A 285 -14.40 15.67 10.98
C TYR A 285 -15.84 15.53 11.51
N THR A 286 -16.68 16.52 11.20
CA THR A 286 -18.05 16.64 11.73
C THR A 286 -19.09 15.78 11.03
N CYS A 287 -18.77 15.15 9.87
CA CYS A 287 -19.73 14.32 9.16
C CYS A 287 -20.02 13.00 9.88
N GLY A 288 -21.28 12.58 9.84
CA GLY A 288 -21.68 11.29 10.43
C GLY A 288 -21.17 10.07 9.66
N THR A 289 -21.51 8.87 10.13
CA THR A 289 -21.07 7.59 9.56
C THR A 289 -21.37 7.40 8.07
N SER A 290 -22.36 8.12 7.54
CA SER A 290 -22.79 8.01 6.12
C SER A 290 -22.39 9.22 5.27
N GLY A 291 -21.63 10.17 5.78
CA GLY A 291 -21.27 11.38 5.06
C GLY A 291 -22.40 12.40 4.98
N PRO A 292 -22.53 13.19 3.90
CA PRO A 292 -21.77 13.15 2.64
C PRO A 292 -20.32 13.67 2.78
N ALA A 293 -19.41 13.18 1.95
CA ALA A 293 -18.00 13.53 1.98
C ALA A 293 -17.73 15.05 1.84
N SER A 294 -18.48 15.71 0.97
CA SER A 294 -18.38 17.16 0.73
C SER A 294 -18.81 18.05 1.91
N SER A 295 -19.44 17.51 2.93
CA SER A 295 -19.85 18.24 4.14
C SER A 295 -18.99 17.92 5.38
N CYS A 296 -17.92 17.16 5.22
CA CYS A 296 -17.01 16.80 6.30
C CYS A 296 -16.06 17.97 6.61
N ASN A 297 -16.45 18.83 7.55
CA ASN A 297 -15.60 19.91 8.03
C ASN A 297 -14.73 19.43 9.19
N VAL A 298 -13.52 20.00 9.29
CA VAL A 298 -12.65 19.76 10.46
C VAL A 298 -13.41 20.19 11.71
N ILE A 299 -13.46 19.33 12.71
CA ILE A 299 -13.92 19.70 14.04
C ILE A 299 -12.94 20.74 14.53
N GLU A 300 -13.32 22.01 14.47
CA GLU A 300 -12.61 23.04 15.20
C GLU A 300 -12.60 22.55 16.64
N SER A 301 -11.41 22.21 17.15
CA SER A 301 -11.28 22.02 18.57
C SER A 301 -11.72 23.35 19.18
N THR A 302 -12.93 23.41 19.65
CA THR A 302 -13.35 24.44 20.58
C THR A 302 -12.54 24.18 21.86
N TRP A 303 -11.23 24.41 21.79
CA TRP A 303 -10.49 24.78 22.94
C TRP A 303 -11.11 26.12 23.34
N ILE A 304 -12.22 26.07 24.05
CA ILE A 304 -12.67 27.18 24.88
C ILE A 304 -11.51 27.31 25.84
N ALA A 305 -10.58 28.24 25.51
CA ALA A 305 -9.65 28.70 26.53
C ALA A 305 -10.48 28.87 27.79
N PRO A 306 -10.16 28.21 28.90
CA PRO A 306 -10.89 28.41 30.12
C PRO A 306 -11.01 29.91 30.26
N SER A 307 -12.25 30.43 30.42
CA SER A 307 -12.51 31.86 30.53
C SER A 307 -11.39 32.41 31.39
N PRO A 308 -10.64 33.46 30.98
CA PRO A 308 -9.52 33.93 31.75
C PRO A 308 -10.00 34.06 33.19
N PRO A 309 -9.28 33.53 34.16
CA PRO A 309 -9.70 33.70 35.58
C PRO A 309 -9.98 35.18 35.75
N PRO A 310 -11.03 35.56 36.53
CA PRO A 310 -11.33 36.97 36.78
C PRO A 310 -10.00 37.65 37.12
N PRO A 311 -9.72 38.85 36.56
CA PRO A 311 -8.45 39.51 36.75
C PRO A 311 -8.12 39.45 38.25
N SER A 312 -6.99 38.81 38.55
CA SER A 312 -6.48 38.77 39.91
C SER A 312 -6.44 40.21 40.40
N PRO A 313 -6.82 40.49 41.65
CA PRO A 313 -6.62 41.83 42.17
C PRO A 313 -5.20 42.26 41.86
N PRO A 314 -4.96 43.51 41.41
CA PRO A 314 -3.65 43.98 41.05
C PRO A 314 -2.65 43.57 42.11
N SER A 315 -1.62 42.83 41.71
CA SER A 315 -0.56 42.45 42.63
C SER A 315 -0.03 43.71 43.27
N PRO A 316 0.27 43.72 44.58
CA PRO A 316 0.95 44.83 45.16
C PRO A 316 2.19 45.15 44.34
N PRO A 317 2.53 46.42 44.11
CA PRO A 317 3.70 46.76 43.32
C PRO A 317 4.91 45.99 43.89
N PRO A 318 5.76 45.41 43.01
CA PRO A 318 6.94 44.70 43.47
C PRO A 318 7.75 45.65 44.40
N PRO A 319 8.36 45.13 45.46
CA PRO A 319 9.21 45.96 46.32
C PRO A 319 10.29 46.58 45.41
N PRO A 320 10.73 47.82 45.65
CA PRO A 320 11.78 48.45 44.87
C PRO A 320 13.00 47.54 44.84
N LEU A 321 13.60 47.39 43.65
CA LEU A 321 14.84 46.59 43.48
C LEU A 321 15.92 47.16 44.43
N THR A 322 16.70 46.26 44.98
CA THR A 322 17.85 46.67 45.83
C THR A 322 18.98 47.15 44.92
N PRO A 323 19.56 48.36 45.13
CA PRO A 323 20.71 48.82 44.40
C PRO A 323 21.91 47.86 44.56
N ILE A 324 22.61 47.55 43.48
CA ILE A 324 23.79 46.68 43.52
C ILE A 324 24.94 47.42 44.21
N PRO A 325 25.56 46.86 45.26
CA PRO A 325 26.72 47.44 45.88
C PRO A 325 27.90 47.48 44.90
N SER A 326 28.63 48.59 44.82
CA SER A 326 29.80 48.77 43.93
C SER A 326 30.84 47.64 44.07
N ALA A 327 31.11 47.22 45.30
CA ALA A 327 32.04 46.14 45.61
C ALA A 327 31.67 44.75 45.05
N SER A 328 30.39 44.52 44.69
CA SER A 328 29.84 43.22 44.21
C SER A 328 29.49 43.27 42.74
N TRP A 329 29.66 44.39 42.05
CA TRP A 329 29.24 44.60 40.67
C TRP A 329 29.81 43.53 39.73
N HIS A 330 31.13 43.34 39.75
CA HIS A 330 31.82 42.41 38.87
C HIS A 330 31.39 40.96 39.09
N ASP A 331 31.22 40.55 40.36
CA ASP A 331 30.78 39.20 40.71
C ASP A 331 29.34 38.94 40.22
N PHE A 332 28.46 39.91 40.31
CA PHE A 332 27.09 39.82 39.91
C PHE A 332 26.95 39.77 38.38
N VAL A 333 27.74 40.60 37.65
CA VAL A 333 27.81 40.55 36.18
C VAL A 333 28.31 39.17 35.72
N PHE A 334 29.37 38.66 36.35
CA PHE A 334 29.94 37.37 36.02
C PHE A 334 28.93 36.23 36.21
N LEU A 335 28.30 36.14 37.36
CA LEU A 335 27.32 35.09 37.67
C LEU A 335 26.08 35.13 36.76
N CYS A 336 25.60 36.31 36.41
CA CYS A 336 24.49 36.47 35.48
C CYS A 336 24.86 36.08 34.05
N LEU A 337 26.04 36.45 33.55
CA LEU A 337 26.49 36.05 32.22
C LEU A 337 26.88 34.59 32.12
N GLU A 338 27.16 33.91 33.23
CA GLU A 338 27.35 32.47 33.28
C GLU A 338 26.03 31.74 33.00
N GLU A 339 24.92 32.26 33.51
CA GLU A 339 23.57 31.72 33.22
C GLU A 339 23.08 32.11 31.83
N ALA A 340 23.17 33.36 31.45
CA ALA A 340 22.65 33.90 30.19
C ALA A 340 23.69 34.75 29.41
N PRO A 341 24.67 34.11 28.79
CA PRO A 341 25.84 34.79 28.24
C PRO A 341 25.54 35.74 27.06
N LYS A 342 24.41 35.64 26.43
CA LYS A 342 24.04 36.48 25.29
C LYS A 342 23.02 37.57 25.61
N THR A 343 22.17 37.39 26.59
CA THR A 343 21.01 38.27 26.86
C THR A 343 21.15 38.99 28.20
N GLY A 344 21.86 38.43 29.17
CA GLY A 344 21.88 38.89 30.55
C GLY A 344 20.56 38.72 31.30
N GLU A 345 19.62 37.91 30.74
CA GLU A 345 18.32 37.61 31.35
C GLU A 345 18.44 36.44 32.32
N CYS A 346 19.30 36.53 33.30
CA CYS A 346 19.59 35.52 34.31
C CYS A 346 18.41 35.34 35.30
N THR A 347 17.39 34.63 34.85
CA THR A 347 16.14 34.50 35.59
C THR A 347 16.25 33.61 36.84
N ASP A 348 17.04 32.55 36.77
CA ASP A 348 17.28 31.63 37.88
C ASP A 348 18.08 32.31 38.97
N TRP A 349 19.15 33.01 38.62
CA TRP A 349 19.93 33.80 39.55
C TRP A 349 19.11 34.94 40.14
N ALA A 350 18.34 35.68 39.34
CA ALA A 350 17.50 36.78 39.78
C ALA A 350 16.41 36.36 40.76
N SER A 351 15.91 35.12 40.60
CA SER A 351 14.88 34.57 41.50
C SER A 351 15.35 34.40 42.96
N GLY A 352 16.66 34.18 43.12
CA GLY A 352 17.28 34.05 44.45
C GLY A 352 17.74 35.38 45.08
N ASN A 353 17.68 36.48 44.32
CA ASN A 353 18.21 37.78 44.73
C ASN A 353 17.23 38.90 44.40
N ASN A 354 17.17 39.94 45.19
CA ASN A 354 16.23 41.05 44.99
C ASN A 354 16.85 42.16 44.09
N TYR A 355 17.70 41.80 43.14
CA TYR A 355 18.37 42.76 42.24
C TYR A 355 17.76 42.81 40.83
N GLY A 356 16.93 41.81 40.46
CA GLY A 356 16.37 41.68 39.14
C GLY A 356 17.35 41.08 38.11
N THR A 357 16.92 40.99 36.83
CA THR A 357 17.78 40.60 35.72
C THR A 357 18.63 41.74 35.24
N MET A 358 19.80 41.48 34.59
CA MET A 358 20.78 42.50 34.22
C MET A 358 20.19 43.73 33.50
N PRO A 359 19.28 43.61 32.54
CA PRO A 359 18.66 44.77 31.89
C PRO A 359 17.88 45.70 32.82
N ASN A 360 17.48 45.23 34.01
CA ASN A 360 16.65 45.96 34.98
C ASN A 360 17.37 46.26 36.28
N TRP A 361 18.69 46.08 36.37
CA TRP A 361 19.43 46.31 37.59
C TRP A 361 19.44 47.79 37.98
N ASP A 362 19.24 48.05 39.24
CA ASP A 362 19.46 49.37 39.83
C ASP A 362 20.97 49.53 40.09
N THR A 363 21.65 50.22 39.23
CA THR A 363 23.11 50.50 39.28
C THR A 363 23.43 51.83 39.95
N SER A 364 22.50 52.44 40.63
CA SER A 364 22.67 53.79 41.21
C SER A 364 23.80 53.89 42.23
N LEU A 365 24.26 52.79 42.81
CA LEU A 365 25.36 52.74 43.77
C LEU A 365 26.70 52.22 43.15
N VAL A 366 26.73 51.92 41.85
CA VAL A 366 27.92 51.38 41.19
C VAL A 366 28.82 52.56 40.76
N GLU A 367 29.97 52.72 41.38
CA GLU A 367 30.91 53.82 41.14
C GLU A 367 31.90 53.52 40.01
N ASP A 368 32.19 52.26 39.74
CA ASP A 368 33.12 51.82 38.69
C ASP A 368 32.51 50.71 37.86
N MET A 369 32.24 50.97 36.56
CA MET A 369 31.76 50.03 35.55
C MET A 369 32.86 49.73 34.51
N SER A 370 34.08 50.14 34.73
CA SER A 370 35.21 49.94 33.82
C SER A 370 35.79 48.53 34.00
N GLY A 371 35.84 47.76 32.97
CA GLY A 371 36.66 46.55 32.93
C GLY A 371 36.02 45.24 32.55
N TYR A 372 34.89 45.27 31.81
CA TYR A 372 34.44 44.09 31.07
C TYR A 372 33.86 44.49 29.72
#